data_87aa7e2845bfdfa329865700015c6d2a
#
_entry.id   87aa7e2845bfdfa329865700015c6d2a
#
_cell.length_a   1.000
_cell.length_b   1.000
_cell.length_c   1.000
_cell.angle_alpha   90.00
_cell.angle_beta   90.00
_cell.angle_gamma   90.00
#
_symmetry.space_group_name_H-M   'P 1'
#
loop_
_entity.id
_entity.type
_entity.pdbx_description
1 polymer ?
#
loop_
_entity_poly.entity_id
_entity_poly.type
_entity_poly.pdbx_seq_one_letter_code
_entity_poly.pdbx_strand_id
1 'polypeptide(L)'
;VEADDIIGTLVVKAEQLGLKSYIVSGDKDFMQLINDNVFLYAPGTKNKPDKIYDKDGVEDRWGVPPDKIIDLFGLMGDSSDNIPGVSGVGPKSAMKLINDYGTLEDALNNAELVTNKRVRNGLLEGKENAIISKDLVTIIRDVPLDYNIEDFENKDLDTNSIESLLTEYEFHALINQLPGSSKLPDETIKKSKKDYKIIQSLDDLTNFVESVKPNTILSFDIETDGLNAMQNEIVGFSFSIKKNTGVYIPIKFKNKSKNIFGNDDITTVIELIRPMMEDESILKTGQNVI
;
A
#
# COMPACT_ATOMS: atom_id res chain seq x y z
N VAL A 1 0.37 -23.41 4.82
CA VAL A 1 0.86 -22.64 5.98
C VAL A 1 1.03 -21.20 5.53
N GLU A 2 0.34 -20.30 6.20
CA GLU A 2 0.42 -18.86 5.97
C GLU A 2 1.37 -18.21 6.99
N ALA A 3 1.71 -16.95 6.79
CA ALA A 3 2.55 -16.21 7.72
C ALA A 3 1.91 -16.11 9.11
N ASP A 4 0.59 -16.03 9.15
CA ASP A 4 -0.22 -15.93 10.38
C ASP A 4 -0.11 -17.17 11.25
N ASP A 5 -0.05 -18.36 10.63
CA ASP A 5 0.16 -19.62 11.32
C ASP A 5 1.56 -19.68 11.96
N ILE A 6 2.57 -19.17 11.27
CA ILE A 6 3.93 -19.06 11.80
C ILE A 6 3.96 -18.13 13.00
N ILE A 7 3.33 -16.95 12.89
CA ILE A 7 3.21 -15.98 13.98
C ILE A 7 2.47 -16.59 15.16
N GLY A 8 1.32 -17.24 14.91
CA GLY A 8 0.55 -17.93 15.94
C GLY A 8 1.36 -19.00 16.67
N THR A 9 2.16 -19.78 15.93
CA THR A 9 3.04 -20.80 16.50
C THR A 9 4.18 -20.20 17.32
N LEU A 10 4.81 -19.11 16.83
CA LEU A 10 5.87 -18.41 17.57
C LEU A 10 5.35 -17.79 18.87
N VAL A 11 4.14 -17.24 18.85
CA VAL A 11 3.47 -16.70 20.03
C VAL A 11 3.30 -17.77 21.10
N VAL A 12 2.83 -18.97 20.73
CA VAL A 12 2.70 -20.08 21.67
C VAL A 12 4.06 -20.51 22.25
N LYS A 13 5.11 -20.58 21.41
CA LYS A 13 6.46 -20.88 21.89
C LYS A 13 6.98 -19.80 22.85
N ALA A 14 6.71 -18.53 22.57
CA ALA A 14 7.08 -17.41 23.43
C ALA A 14 6.35 -17.46 24.79
N GLU A 15 5.07 -17.80 24.80
CA GLU A 15 4.30 -17.98 26.04
C GLU A 15 4.84 -19.11 26.92
N GLN A 16 5.27 -20.22 26.32
CA GLN A 16 5.90 -21.34 27.07
C GLN A 16 7.20 -20.91 27.77
N LEU A 17 7.87 -19.88 27.26
CA LEU A 17 9.04 -19.26 27.88
C LEU A 17 8.70 -18.11 28.85
N GLY A 18 7.42 -17.82 29.06
CA GLY A 18 6.96 -16.73 29.94
C GLY A 18 7.19 -15.35 29.35
N LEU A 19 7.39 -15.24 28.03
CA LEU A 19 7.61 -13.97 27.33
C LEU A 19 6.29 -13.28 27.02
N LYS A 20 6.33 -11.95 26.95
CA LYS A 20 5.24 -11.13 26.38
C LYS A 20 5.44 -10.94 24.88
N SER A 21 4.37 -11.10 24.11
CA SER A 21 4.39 -10.97 22.66
C SER A 21 3.58 -9.75 22.19
N TYR A 22 4.16 -8.98 21.28
CA TYR A 22 3.47 -7.91 20.59
C TYR A 22 3.45 -8.24 19.09
N ILE A 23 2.28 -8.64 18.58
CA ILE A 23 2.09 -8.87 17.13
C ILE A 23 1.90 -7.52 16.48
N VAL A 24 2.79 -7.14 15.55
CA VAL A 24 2.72 -5.87 14.82
C VAL A 24 2.03 -6.10 13.48
N SER A 25 0.72 -5.85 13.44
CA SER A 25 -0.09 -6.07 12.24
C SER A 25 -1.34 -5.19 12.22
N GLY A 26 -1.81 -4.84 11.03
CA GLY A 26 -3.14 -4.25 10.81
C GLY A 26 -4.27 -5.31 10.75
N ASP A 27 -3.91 -6.59 10.69
CA ASP A 27 -4.85 -7.68 10.52
C ASP A 27 -5.63 -7.95 11.81
N LYS A 28 -6.94 -8.00 11.67
CA LYS A 28 -7.87 -8.24 12.79
C LYS A 28 -7.88 -9.70 13.24
N ASP A 29 -7.46 -10.63 12.38
CA ASP A 29 -7.53 -12.06 12.65
C ASP A 29 -6.57 -12.46 13.79
N PHE A 30 -5.48 -11.72 13.97
CA PHE A 30 -4.61 -11.85 15.13
C PHE A 30 -5.28 -11.57 16.49
N MET A 31 -6.46 -10.95 16.51
CA MET A 31 -7.19 -10.70 17.76
C MET A 31 -7.61 -12.00 18.47
N GLN A 32 -7.70 -13.11 17.75
CA GLN A 32 -7.95 -14.44 18.33
C GLN A 32 -6.78 -14.96 19.18
N LEU A 33 -5.57 -14.37 19.02
CA LEU A 33 -4.37 -14.77 19.75
C LEU A 33 -4.17 -13.99 21.05
N ILE A 34 -4.90 -12.90 21.23
CA ILE A 34 -4.73 -11.97 22.35
C ILE A 34 -5.12 -12.64 23.67
N ASN A 35 -4.23 -12.49 24.67
CA ASN A 35 -4.45 -12.96 26.04
C ASN A 35 -3.68 -12.06 27.02
N ASP A 36 -3.35 -12.57 28.24
CA ASP A 36 -2.64 -11.79 29.26
C ASP A 36 -1.19 -11.46 28.88
N ASN A 37 -0.59 -12.22 27.97
CA ASN A 37 0.79 -12.07 27.52
C ASN A 37 0.93 -11.70 26.04
N VAL A 38 -0.15 -11.72 25.27
CA VAL A 38 -0.15 -11.47 23.83
C VAL A 38 -1.00 -10.26 23.51
N PHE A 39 -0.41 -9.32 22.78
CA PHE A 39 -1.01 -8.06 22.40
C PHE A 39 -0.92 -7.87 20.89
N LEU A 40 -1.88 -7.18 20.27
CA LEU A 40 -1.82 -6.76 18.88
C LEU A 40 -1.53 -5.26 18.81
N TYR A 41 -0.36 -4.89 18.28
CA TYR A 41 -0.03 -3.51 17.93
C TYR A 41 -0.46 -3.24 16.49
N ALA A 42 -1.51 -2.46 16.31
CA ALA A 42 -2.00 -2.02 15.01
C ALA A 42 -1.36 -0.67 14.66
N PRO A 43 -0.45 -0.64 13.66
CA PRO A 43 0.18 0.60 13.22
C PRO A 43 -0.86 1.60 12.73
N GLY A 44 -0.66 2.86 13.08
CA GLY A 44 -1.50 3.95 12.64
C GLY A 44 -1.33 4.27 11.15
N THR A 45 -2.23 5.10 10.68
CA THR A 45 -2.15 5.69 9.33
C THR A 45 -2.17 7.21 9.46
N LYS A 46 -2.05 7.95 8.35
CA LYS A 46 -2.17 9.43 8.38
C LYS A 46 -3.37 9.94 9.16
N ASN A 47 -4.46 9.15 9.22
CA ASN A 47 -5.74 9.55 9.81
C ASN A 47 -6.13 8.78 11.07
N LYS A 48 -5.31 7.83 11.52
CA LYS A 48 -5.58 7.02 12.71
C LYS A 48 -4.28 6.85 13.49
N PRO A 49 -4.30 7.06 14.83
CA PRO A 49 -3.13 6.77 15.67
C PRO A 49 -2.87 5.26 15.75
N ASP A 50 -1.66 4.91 16.17
CA ASP A 50 -1.33 3.55 16.56
C ASP A 50 -2.25 3.10 17.69
N LYS A 51 -2.57 1.81 17.71
CA LYS A 51 -3.39 1.23 18.80
C LYS A 51 -2.85 -0.13 19.22
N ILE A 52 -2.72 -0.32 20.52
CA ILE A 52 -2.46 -1.64 21.11
C ILE A 52 -3.80 -2.21 21.56
N TYR A 53 -4.08 -3.44 21.13
CA TYR A 53 -5.23 -4.21 21.58
C TYR A 53 -4.77 -5.26 22.58
N ASP A 54 -5.40 -5.23 23.74
CA ASP A 54 -5.45 -6.26 24.76
C ASP A 54 -6.84 -6.92 24.76
N LYS A 55 -7.14 -7.73 25.77
CA LYS A 55 -8.46 -8.39 25.90
C LYS A 55 -9.61 -7.38 25.91
N ASP A 56 -9.48 -6.33 26.71
CA ASP A 56 -10.52 -5.30 26.85
C ASP A 56 -10.69 -4.54 25.50
N GLY A 57 -9.59 -4.25 24.83
CA GLY A 57 -9.61 -3.60 23.51
C GLY A 57 -10.25 -4.44 22.41
N VAL A 58 -10.18 -5.77 22.49
CA VAL A 58 -10.92 -6.68 21.60
C VAL A 58 -12.40 -6.66 21.91
N GLU A 59 -12.76 -6.76 23.19
CA GLU A 59 -14.16 -6.74 23.64
C GLU A 59 -14.83 -5.40 23.32
N ASP A 60 -14.15 -4.28 23.52
CA ASP A 60 -14.61 -2.95 23.11
C ASP A 60 -14.88 -2.85 21.61
N ARG A 61 -14.08 -3.50 20.79
CA ARG A 61 -14.19 -3.44 19.33
C ARG A 61 -15.25 -4.37 18.76
N TRP A 62 -15.32 -5.60 19.29
CA TRP A 62 -16.12 -6.66 18.70
C TRP A 62 -17.30 -7.10 19.57
N GLY A 63 -17.34 -6.67 20.85
CA GLY A 63 -18.37 -7.06 21.81
C GLY A 63 -18.31 -8.50 22.29
N VAL A 64 -17.17 -9.16 22.03
CA VAL A 64 -16.84 -10.52 22.46
C VAL A 64 -15.37 -10.61 22.87
N PRO A 65 -15.00 -11.49 23.82
CA PRO A 65 -13.61 -11.69 24.21
C PRO A 65 -12.80 -12.40 23.10
N PRO A 66 -11.44 -12.37 23.17
CA PRO A 66 -10.55 -12.93 22.14
C PRO A 66 -10.81 -14.39 21.78
N ASP A 67 -11.15 -15.23 22.75
CA ASP A 67 -11.45 -16.65 22.56
C ASP A 67 -12.73 -16.92 21.74
N LYS A 68 -13.55 -15.88 21.51
CA LYS A 68 -14.77 -15.93 20.70
C LYS A 68 -14.62 -15.29 19.30
N ILE A 69 -13.46 -14.75 18.98
CA ILE A 69 -13.22 -14.08 17.70
C ILE A 69 -13.36 -15.06 16.53
N ILE A 70 -12.87 -16.29 16.68
CA ILE A 70 -12.98 -17.33 15.64
C ILE A 70 -14.44 -17.63 15.34
N ASP A 71 -15.27 -17.81 16.37
CA ASP A 71 -16.71 -18.05 16.23
C ASP A 71 -17.43 -16.86 15.59
N LEU A 72 -17.08 -15.65 16.00
CA LEU A 72 -17.63 -14.41 15.47
C LEU A 72 -17.35 -14.28 13.97
N PHE A 73 -16.08 -14.48 13.56
CA PHE A 73 -15.67 -14.35 12.15
C PHE A 73 -16.16 -15.51 11.30
N GLY A 74 -16.25 -16.72 11.85
CA GLY A 74 -16.89 -17.84 11.19
C GLY A 74 -18.35 -17.57 10.82
N LEU A 75 -19.10 -16.88 11.71
CA LEU A 75 -20.49 -16.48 11.43
C LEU A 75 -20.58 -15.32 10.42
N MET A 76 -19.79 -14.27 10.59
CA MET A 76 -19.94 -13.07 9.74
C MET A 76 -19.19 -13.17 8.42
N GLY A 77 -18.19 -14.04 8.31
CA GLY A 77 -17.29 -14.14 7.16
C GLY A 77 -16.34 -12.95 7.03
N ASP A 78 -15.50 -12.99 6.02
CA ASP A 78 -14.63 -11.92 5.61
C ASP A 78 -14.56 -11.77 4.10
N SER A 79 -15.03 -10.63 3.59
CA SER A 79 -15.02 -10.35 2.15
C SER A 79 -13.61 -10.03 1.62
N SER A 80 -12.67 -9.59 2.48
CA SER A 80 -11.29 -9.32 2.08
C SER A 80 -10.59 -10.61 1.68
N ASP A 81 -10.85 -11.69 2.43
CA ASP A 81 -10.20 -12.99 2.27
C ASP A 81 -11.12 -14.03 1.59
N ASN A 82 -12.22 -13.54 1.03
CA ASN A 82 -13.23 -14.38 0.35
C ASN A 82 -13.81 -15.48 1.24
N ILE A 83 -13.92 -15.22 2.53
CA ILE A 83 -14.53 -16.13 3.51
C ILE A 83 -16.05 -15.90 3.54
N PRO A 84 -16.86 -16.92 3.23
CA PRO A 84 -18.28 -16.71 2.95
C PRO A 84 -19.11 -16.29 4.15
N GLY A 85 -18.83 -16.81 5.35
CA GLY A 85 -19.69 -16.63 6.50
C GLY A 85 -21.12 -17.16 6.32
N VAL A 86 -22.04 -16.66 7.12
CA VAL A 86 -23.47 -16.97 7.04
C VAL A 86 -24.23 -15.83 6.38
N SER A 87 -24.98 -16.15 5.31
CA SER A 87 -25.75 -15.14 4.59
C SER A 87 -26.74 -14.40 5.51
N GLY A 88 -26.67 -13.06 5.50
CA GLY A 88 -27.54 -12.23 6.33
C GLY A 88 -27.07 -12.03 7.77
N VAL A 89 -25.95 -12.60 8.16
CA VAL A 89 -25.29 -12.40 9.44
C VAL A 89 -24.13 -11.42 9.28
N GLY A 90 -24.29 -10.20 9.75
CA GLY A 90 -23.23 -9.19 9.80
C GLY A 90 -22.68 -9.04 11.23
N PRO A 91 -21.70 -8.15 11.46
CA PRO A 91 -21.00 -8.03 12.76
C PRO A 91 -21.94 -7.94 13.97
N LYS A 92 -22.97 -7.09 13.92
CA LYS A 92 -23.91 -6.94 15.04
C LYS A 92 -24.73 -8.20 15.31
N SER A 93 -25.11 -8.93 14.27
CA SER A 93 -25.87 -10.17 14.42
C SER A 93 -24.98 -11.29 14.91
N ALA A 94 -23.76 -11.40 14.40
CA ALA A 94 -22.77 -12.39 14.84
C ALA A 94 -22.42 -12.17 16.34
N MET A 95 -22.09 -10.93 16.74
CA MET A 95 -21.87 -10.57 18.13
C MET A 95 -23.04 -10.99 19.05
N LYS A 96 -24.28 -10.67 18.63
CA LYS A 96 -25.45 -11.05 19.40
C LYS A 96 -25.60 -12.57 19.53
N LEU A 97 -25.39 -13.31 18.43
CA LEU A 97 -25.47 -14.77 18.43
C LEU A 97 -24.42 -15.41 19.37
N ILE A 98 -23.18 -14.91 19.33
CA ILE A 98 -22.12 -15.43 20.21
C ILE A 98 -22.41 -15.08 21.67
N ASN A 99 -22.89 -13.89 21.96
CA ASN A 99 -23.28 -13.54 23.33
C ASN A 99 -24.49 -14.32 23.85
N ASP A 100 -25.48 -14.65 22.98
CA ASP A 100 -26.67 -15.35 23.37
C ASP A 100 -26.43 -16.88 23.48
N TYR A 101 -25.59 -17.47 22.64
CA TYR A 101 -25.39 -18.93 22.51
C TYR A 101 -23.99 -19.42 22.85
N GLY A 102 -22.99 -18.55 22.94
CA GLY A 102 -21.64 -18.87 23.36
C GLY A 102 -20.70 -19.33 22.25
N THR A 103 -21.13 -20.18 21.32
CA THR A 103 -20.31 -20.70 20.21
C THR A 103 -21.06 -20.63 18.87
N LEU A 104 -20.32 -20.72 17.78
CA LEU A 104 -20.89 -20.83 16.43
C LEU A 104 -21.78 -22.09 16.32
N GLU A 105 -21.31 -23.22 16.84
CA GLU A 105 -22.03 -24.49 16.79
C GLU A 105 -23.35 -24.41 17.57
N ASP A 106 -23.34 -23.79 18.74
CA ASP A 106 -24.55 -23.60 19.54
C ASP A 106 -25.52 -22.64 18.88
N ALA A 107 -25.03 -21.58 18.23
CA ALA A 107 -25.87 -20.68 17.44
C ALA A 107 -26.52 -21.40 16.25
N LEU A 108 -25.81 -22.28 15.55
CA LEU A 108 -26.33 -23.10 14.46
C LEU A 108 -27.36 -24.12 14.97
N ASN A 109 -27.10 -24.79 16.10
CA ASN A 109 -28.00 -25.77 16.68
C ASN A 109 -29.29 -25.15 17.22
N ASN A 110 -29.26 -23.89 17.63
CA ASN A 110 -30.40 -23.14 18.12
C ASN A 110 -30.98 -22.16 17.06
N ALA A 111 -30.67 -22.33 15.78
CA ALA A 111 -31.03 -21.42 14.71
C ALA A 111 -32.56 -21.16 14.65
N GLU A 112 -33.42 -22.17 14.91
CA GLU A 112 -34.86 -22.05 14.91
C GLU A 112 -35.40 -21.08 16.00
N LEU A 113 -34.67 -20.89 17.09
CA LEU A 113 -35.03 -19.98 18.18
C LEU A 113 -34.70 -18.51 17.89
N VAL A 114 -33.92 -18.26 16.83
CA VAL A 114 -33.52 -16.90 16.45
C VAL A 114 -34.73 -16.11 15.92
N THR A 115 -35.03 -15.02 16.60
CA THR A 115 -36.20 -14.18 16.30
C THR A 115 -36.13 -13.48 14.95
N ASN A 116 -34.91 -13.02 14.55
CA ASN A 116 -34.73 -12.39 13.25
C ASN A 116 -34.80 -13.42 12.13
N LYS A 117 -35.86 -13.34 11.31
CA LYS A 117 -36.14 -14.29 10.25
C LYS A 117 -34.99 -14.41 9.22
N ARG A 118 -34.32 -13.30 8.87
CA ARG A 118 -33.22 -13.31 7.89
C ARG A 118 -32.03 -14.04 8.44
N VAL A 119 -31.63 -13.74 9.67
CA VAL A 119 -30.52 -14.41 10.39
C VAL A 119 -30.83 -15.89 10.58
N ARG A 120 -32.04 -16.22 11.04
CA ARG A 120 -32.49 -17.62 11.22
C ARG A 120 -32.39 -18.43 9.92
N ASN A 121 -32.91 -17.92 8.83
CA ASN A 121 -32.84 -18.62 7.54
C ASN A 121 -31.38 -18.78 7.11
N GLY A 122 -30.55 -17.73 7.27
CA GLY A 122 -29.12 -17.81 6.97
C GLY A 122 -28.41 -18.89 7.74
N LEU A 123 -28.67 -19.04 9.06
CA LEU A 123 -28.08 -20.09 9.89
C LEU A 123 -28.53 -21.50 9.47
N LEU A 124 -29.83 -21.67 9.13
CA LEU A 124 -30.35 -22.96 8.70
C LEU A 124 -29.78 -23.41 7.35
N GLU A 125 -29.64 -22.48 6.41
CA GLU A 125 -29.15 -22.75 5.04
C GLU A 125 -27.64 -22.71 4.93
N GLY A 126 -26.95 -21.95 5.81
CA GLY A 126 -25.51 -21.64 5.71
C GLY A 126 -24.62 -22.44 6.65
N LYS A 127 -25.08 -23.55 7.22
CA LYS A 127 -24.32 -24.32 8.23
C LYS A 127 -22.95 -24.76 7.75
N GLU A 128 -22.85 -25.29 6.53
CA GLU A 128 -21.56 -25.72 5.96
C GLU A 128 -20.61 -24.53 5.75
N ASN A 129 -21.14 -23.41 5.21
CA ASN A 129 -20.34 -22.21 5.03
C ASN A 129 -19.82 -21.65 6.37
N ALA A 130 -20.62 -21.69 7.42
CA ALA A 130 -20.19 -21.26 8.75
C ALA A 130 -19.02 -22.09 9.30
N ILE A 131 -19.08 -23.42 9.15
CA ILE A 131 -18.06 -24.34 9.59
C ILE A 131 -16.76 -24.13 8.78
N ILE A 132 -16.88 -24.09 7.44
CA ILE A 132 -15.72 -23.81 6.56
C ILE A 132 -15.11 -22.44 6.89
N SER A 133 -15.94 -21.43 7.12
CA SER A 133 -15.46 -20.09 7.47
C SER A 133 -14.72 -20.08 8.81
N LYS A 134 -15.22 -20.83 9.80
CA LYS A 134 -14.54 -20.99 11.09
C LYS A 134 -13.17 -21.65 10.93
N ASP A 135 -13.07 -22.70 10.11
CA ASP A 135 -11.81 -23.37 9.81
C ASP A 135 -10.83 -22.42 9.12
N LEU A 136 -11.31 -21.63 8.14
CA LEU A 136 -10.48 -20.72 7.38
C LEU A 136 -9.95 -19.52 8.18
N VAL A 137 -10.72 -19.01 9.15
CA VAL A 137 -10.27 -17.90 9.99
C VAL A 137 -9.41 -18.37 11.16
N THR A 138 -9.30 -19.68 11.41
CA THR A 138 -8.56 -20.21 12.55
C THR A 138 -7.07 -20.28 12.25
N ILE A 139 -6.28 -19.49 12.96
CA ILE A 139 -4.83 -19.50 12.88
C ILE A 139 -4.28 -20.79 13.48
N ILE A 140 -3.46 -21.54 12.73
CA ILE A 140 -2.76 -22.74 13.17
C ILE A 140 -1.63 -22.34 14.13
N ARG A 141 -1.51 -23.01 15.27
CA ARG A 141 -0.58 -22.65 16.36
C ARG A 141 0.49 -23.70 16.65
N ASP A 142 0.58 -24.71 15.82
CA ASP A 142 1.47 -25.88 16.00
C ASP A 142 2.22 -26.25 14.71
N VAL A 143 2.51 -25.26 13.88
CA VAL A 143 3.31 -25.45 12.66
C VAL A 143 4.70 -25.96 13.04
N PRO A 144 5.20 -27.04 12.41
CA PRO A 144 6.57 -27.49 12.64
C PRO A 144 7.55 -26.42 12.15
N LEU A 145 8.29 -25.80 13.09
CA LEU A 145 9.29 -24.80 12.80
C LEU A 145 10.67 -25.31 13.26
N ASP A 146 11.66 -25.21 12.40
CA ASP A 146 13.06 -25.55 12.67
C ASP A 146 13.80 -24.43 13.45
N TYR A 147 13.07 -23.51 14.05
CA TYR A 147 13.61 -22.35 14.79
C TYR A 147 13.15 -22.34 16.23
N ASN A 148 14.02 -21.87 17.14
CA ASN A 148 13.71 -21.56 18.52
C ASN A 148 13.52 -20.04 18.67
N ILE A 149 12.85 -19.62 19.76
CA ILE A 149 12.63 -18.18 20.03
C ILE A 149 13.97 -17.45 20.23
N GLU A 150 14.95 -18.11 20.81
CA GLU A 150 16.29 -17.58 21.07
C GLU A 150 17.04 -17.23 19.77
N ASP A 151 16.73 -17.88 18.66
CA ASP A 151 17.32 -17.60 17.35
C ASP A 151 16.96 -16.18 16.84
N PHE A 152 15.86 -15.63 17.37
CA PHE A 152 15.35 -14.30 17.06
C PHE A 152 15.78 -13.22 18.06
N GLU A 153 16.74 -13.53 18.94
CA GLU A 153 17.29 -12.52 19.83
C GLU A 153 17.83 -11.31 19.05
N ASN A 154 17.40 -10.12 19.45
CA ASN A 154 17.82 -8.89 18.80
C ASN A 154 19.31 -8.65 19.06
N LYS A 155 20.11 -8.69 18.00
CA LYS A 155 21.56 -8.45 18.05
C LYS A 155 21.87 -7.01 17.66
N ASP A 156 23.02 -6.52 18.07
CA ASP A 156 23.53 -5.23 17.62
C ASP A 156 23.60 -5.20 16.09
N LEU A 157 23.21 -4.06 15.53
CA LEU A 157 23.22 -3.87 14.07
C LEU A 157 24.67 -3.89 13.57
N ASP A 158 24.97 -4.74 12.59
CA ASP A 158 26.17 -4.62 11.78
C ASP A 158 26.04 -3.42 10.82
N THR A 159 26.28 -2.24 11.39
CA THR A 159 26.16 -0.97 10.68
C THR A 159 27.04 -0.91 9.43
N ASN A 160 28.21 -1.55 9.43
CA ASN A 160 29.13 -1.54 8.28
C ASN A 160 28.57 -2.32 7.09
N SER A 161 28.05 -3.53 7.34
CA SER A 161 27.42 -4.35 6.30
C SER A 161 26.16 -3.69 5.76
N ILE A 162 25.34 -3.10 6.65
CA ILE A 162 24.12 -2.39 6.27
C ILE A 162 24.47 -1.13 5.45
N GLU A 163 25.43 -0.32 5.87
CA GLU A 163 25.87 0.88 5.13
C GLU A 163 26.39 0.52 3.74
N SER A 164 27.19 -0.56 3.64
CA SER A 164 27.66 -1.07 2.35
C SER A 164 26.51 -1.44 1.42
N LEU A 165 25.54 -2.19 1.92
CA LEU A 165 24.35 -2.61 1.16
C LEU A 165 23.48 -1.42 0.73
N LEU A 166 23.21 -0.50 1.66
CA LEU A 166 22.44 0.70 1.35
C LEU A 166 23.15 1.61 0.34
N THR A 167 24.48 1.64 0.35
CA THR A 167 25.29 2.37 -0.63
C THR A 167 25.18 1.71 -2.01
N GLU A 168 25.28 0.39 -2.08
CA GLU A 168 25.11 -0.38 -3.34
C GLU A 168 23.76 -0.11 -3.99
N TYR A 169 22.69 -0.05 -3.19
CA TYR A 169 21.33 0.22 -3.67
C TYR A 169 20.95 1.71 -3.72
N GLU A 170 21.90 2.62 -3.48
CA GLU A 170 21.71 4.08 -3.50
C GLU A 170 20.64 4.59 -2.51
N PHE A 171 20.41 3.89 -1.39
CA PHE A 171 19.48 4.30 -0.33
C PHE A 171 20.09 5.32 0.64
N HIS A 172 20.61 6.42 0.12
CA HIS A 172 21.33 7.44 0.89
C HIS A 172 20.54 8.02 2.07
N ALA A 173 19.22 8.14 1.93
CA ALA A 173 18.38 8.65 3.02
C ALA A 173 18.35 7.69 4.23
N LEU A 174 18.45 6.38 4.01
CA LEU A 174 18.49 5.39 5.09
C LEU A 174 19.83 5.33 5.77
N ILE A 175 20.93 5.54 5.06
CA ILE A 175 22.28 5.60 5.64
C ILE A 175 22.33 6.65 6.74
N ASN A 176 21.75 7.83 6.51
CA ASN A 176 21.70 8.92 7.50
C ASN A 176 20.88 8.60 8.77
N GLN A 177 20.10 7.52 8.77
CA GLN A 177 19.29 7.06 9.90
C GLN A 177 20.00 5.96 10.72
N LEU A 178 21.10 5.39 10.22
CA LEU A 178 21.82 4.35 10.94
C LEU A 178 22.50 4.93 12.20
N PRO A 179 22.41 4.24 13.35
CA PRO A 179 23.15 4.62 14.55
C PRO A 179 24.65 4.64 14.27
N GLY A 180 25.32 5.74 14.59
CA GLY A 180 26.78 5.87 14.42
C GLY A 180 27.26 6.08 12.98
N SER A 181 26.36 6.15 12.00
CA SER A 181 26.74 6.53 10.64
C SER A 181 27.33 7.94 10.64
N SER A 182 28.49 8.12 10.04
CA SER A 182 28.95 9.44 9.66
C SER A 182 27.91 9.99 8.68
N LYS A 183 27.16 11.02 9.09
CA LYS A 183 26.23 11.71 8.18
C LYS A 183 26.99 11.97 6.90
N LEU A 184 26.62 11.26 5.83
CA LEU A 184 27.15 11.58 4.53
C LEU A 184 26.87 13.06 4.30
N PRO A 185 27.88 13.89 4.01
CA PRO A 185 27.62 15.28 3.69
C PRO A 185 26.57 15.31 2.58
N ASP A 186 25.64 16.22 2.70
CA ASP A 186 24.58 16.50 1.69
C ASP A 186 25.17 16.78 0.28
N GLU A 187 26.50 16.79 0.19
CA GLU A 187 27.33 17.03 -0.98
C GLU A 187 27.54 15.83 -1.91
N THR A 188 27.17 14.60 -1.50
CA THR A 188 27.33 13.44 -2.40
C THR A 188 26.30 13.39 -3.53
N ILE A 189 25.23 14.15 -3.46
CA ILE A 189 24.53 14.57 -4.65
C ILE A 189 25.39 15.67 -5.28
N LYS A 190 26.43 15.31 -6.03
CA LYS A 190 27.01 16.26 -6.99
C LYS A 190 25.84 16.82 -7.75
N LYS A 191 25.43 18.06 -7.43
CA LYS A 191 24.44 18.80 -8.21
C LYS A 191 25.04 18.87 -9.62
N SER A 192 24.73 17.84 -10.42
CA SER A 192 25.09 17.89 -11.83
C SER A 192 24.51 19.19 -12.35
N LYS A 193 25.33 20.02 -12.95
CA LYS A 193 24.91 21.31 -13.47
C LYS A 193 23.74 21.02 -14.44
N LYS A 194 22.53 21.36 -13.98
CA LYS A 194 21.31 21.16 -14.77
C LYS A 194 21.20 22.33 -15.74
N ASP A 195 21.03 22.04 -17.02
CA ASP A 195 20.81 23.04 -18.09
C ASP A 195 19.37 22.90 -18.58
N TYR A 196 18.47 23.58 -17.88
CA TYR A 196 17.05 23.61 -18.24
C TYR A 196 16.68 24.96 -18.84
N LYS A 197 15.97 24.93 -19.96
CA LYS A 197 15.57 26.12 -20.71
C LYS A 197 14.07 26.17 -20.87
N ILE A 198 13.51 27.37 -20.83
CA ILE A 198 12.12 27.60 -21.18
C ILE A 198 12.12 28.17 -22.61
N ILE A 199 11.42 27.52 -23.51
CA ILE A 199 11.20 27.99 -24.89
C ILE A 199 10.05 29.00 -24.88
N GLN A 200 10.31 30.22 -25.33
CA GLN A 200 9.37 31.34 -25.31
C GLN A 200 9.14 31.97 -26.69
N SER A 201 9.72 31.40 -27.73
CA SER A 201 9.53 31.85 -29.12
C SER A 201 9.42 30.67 -30.08
N LEU A 202 8.76 30.87 -31.23
CA LEU A 202 8.67 29.85 -32.26
C LEU A 202 10.04 29.56 -32.88
N ASP A 203 10.91 30.57 -32.98
CA ASP A 203 12.27 30.40 -33.48
C ASP A 203 13.10 29.48 -32.57
N ASP A 204 13.00 29.64 -31.22
CA ASP A 204 13.67 28.76 -30.27
C ASP A 204 13.11 27.35 -30.34
N LEU A 205 11.79 27.20 -30.55
CA LEU A 205 11.15 25.91 -30.73
C LEU A 205 11.63 25.21 -31.99
N THR A 206 11.68 25.93 -33.08
CA THR A 206 12.19 25.44 -34.39
C THR A 206 13.65 24.98 -34.23
N ASN A 207 14.51 25.82 -33.65
CA ASN A 207 15.89 25.48 -33.39
C ASN A 207 16.05 24.23 -32.52
N PHE A 208 15.18 24.06 -31.51
CA PHE A 208 15.18 22.85 -30.70
C PHE A 208 14.79 21.61 -31.50
N VAL A 209 13.69 21.68 -32.27
CA VAL A 209 13.23 20.56 -33.11
C VAL A 209 14.31 20.15 -34.11
N GLU A 210 14.96 21.12 -34.78
CA GLU A 210 16.04 20.88 -35.74
C GLU A 210 17.31 20.30 -35.08
N SER A 211 17.48 20.48 -33.77
CA SER A 211 18.60 19.91 -33.01
C SER A 211 18.45 18.42 -32.75
N VAL A 212 17.22 17.89 -32.78
CA VAL A 212 16.92 16.46 -32.57
C VAL A 212 17.27 15.70 -33.85
N LYS A 213 18.24 14.79 -33.75
CA LYS A 213 18.74 14.02 -34.90
C LYS A 213 18.23 12.59 -34.91
N PRO A 214 18.22 11.89 -36.06
CA PRO A 214 17.97 10.47 -36.15
C PRO A 214 18.79 9.68 -35.11
N ASN A 215 18.23 8.62 -34.57
CA ASN A 215 18.81 7.76 -33.51
C ASN A 215 19.02 8.46 -32.14
N THR A 216 18.43 9.65 -31.95
CA THR A 216 18.38 10.27 -30.62
C THR A 216 17.31 9.61 -29.77
N ILE A 217 17.57 9.47 -28.47
CA ILE A 217 16.54 9.14 -27.47
C ILE A 217 15.92 10.48 -27.02
N LEU A 218 14.67 10.67 -27.37
CA LEU A 218 13.87 11.82 -26.97
C LEU A 218 12.99 11.45 -25.78
N SER A 219 13.33 11.97 -24.61
CA SER A 219 12.44 11.90 -23.45
C SER A 219 11.43 13.03 -23.51
N PHE A 220 10.15 12.73 -23.26
CA PHE A 220 9.10 13.75 -23.28
C PHE A 220 8.06 13.51 -22.18
N ASP A 221 7.39 14.58 -21.82
CA ASP A 221 6.26 14.57 -20.90
C ASP A 221 5.30 15.71 -21.25
N ILE A 222 4.03 15.55 -20.87
CA ILE A 222 2.95 16.51 -21.16
C ILE A 222 2.31 16.92 -19.85
N GLU A 223 2.25 18.22 -19.60
CA GLU A 223 1.56 18.80 -18.46
C GLU A 223 0.15 19.21 -18.86
N THR A 224 -0.84 18.83 -18.08
CA THR A 224 -2.26 19.15 -18.28
C THR A 224 -2.88 19.78 -17.04
N ASP A 225 -4.01 20.45 -17.18
CA ASP A 225 -4.73 21.07 -16.07
C ASP A 225 -5.64 20.10 -15.28
N GLY A 226 -5.58 18.79 -15.61
CA GLY A 226 -6.26 17.71 -14.91
C GLY A 226 -5.98 16.33 -15.50
N LEU A 227 -6.62 15.29 -14.97
CA LEU A 227 -6.32 13.88 -15.32
C LEU A 227 -7.19 13.32 -16.44
N ASN A 228 -8.23 14.02 -16.88
CA ASN A 228 -9.13 13.55 -17.93
C ASN A 228 -8.69 14.05 -19.30
N ALA A 229 -8.03 13.20 -20.08
CA ALA A 229 -7.49 13.54 -21.40
C ALA A 229 -8.53 14.09 -22.39
N MET A 230 -9.83 13.79 -22.21
CA MET A 230 -10.89 14.26 -23.09
C MET A 230 -11.48 15.62 -22.68
N GLN A 231 -11.21 16.09 -21.46
CA GLN A 231 -11.81 17.31 -20.89
C GLN A 231 -10.78 18.35 -20.49
N ASN A 232 -9.54 17.92 -20.28
CA ASN A 232 -8.47 18.80 -19.80
C ASN A 232 -7.60 19.30 -20.94
N GLU A 233 -7.02 20.47 -20.73
CA GLU A 233 -6.21 21.15 -21.73
C GLU A 233 -4.71 20.98 -21.41
N ILE A 234 -3.91 20.96 -22.46
CA ILE A 234 -2.45 20.91 -22.33
C ILE A 234 -1.95 22.25 -21.81
N VAL A 235 -1.14 22.19 -20.75
CA VAL A 235 -0.50 23.35 -20.10
C VAL A 235 0.92 23.56 -20.62
N GLY A 236 1.61 22.48 -20.98
CA GLY A 236 2.96 22.56 -21.54
C GLY A 236 3.52 21.21 -21.96
N PHE A 237 4.63 21.27 -22.68
CA PHE A 237 5.43 20.12 -23.06
C PHE A 237 6.84 20.23 -22.48
N SER A 238 7.40 19.12 -22.07
CA SER A 238 8.81 19.02 -21.70
C SER A 238 9.53 17.99 -22.55
N PHE A 239 10.75 18.32 -22.97
CA PHE A 239 11.59 17.45 -23.78
C PHE A 239 13.03 17.42 -23.26
N SER A 240 13.69 16.28 -23.44
CA SER A 240 15.12 16.13 -23.18
C SER A 240 15.76 15.15 -24.17
N ILE A 241 16.93 15.49 -24.66
CA ILE A 241 17.73 14.65 -25.56
C ILE A 241 19.09 14.27 -24.96
N LYS A 242 19.37 14.74 -23.76
CA LYS A 242 20.64 14.50 -23.08
C LYS A 242 20.48 14.58 -21.57
N LYS A 243 21.20 13.73 -20.83
CA LYS A 243 21.20 13.72 -19.35
C LYS A 243 21.50 15.13 -18.79
N ASN A 244 20.70 15.54 -17.80
CA ASN A 244 20.79 16.84 -17.10
C ASN A 244 20.47 18.07 -17.95
N THR A 245 19.87 17.90 -19.11
CA THR A 245 19.36 18.99 -19.95
C THR A 245 17.85 18.81 -20.13
N GLY A 246 17.16 19.88 -20.45
CA GLY A 246 15.74 19.81 -20.79
C GLY A 246 15.22 21.15 -21.28
N VAL A 247 14.18 21.10 -22.07
CA VAL A 247 13.42 22.26 -22.50
C VAL A 247 11.97 22.11 -22.04
N TYR A 248 11.37 23.21 -21.64
CA TYR A 248 9.96 23.31 -21.33
C TYR A 248 9.29 24.31 -22.27
N ILE A 249 8.18 23.91 -22.85
CA ILE A 249 7.37 24.71 -23.76
C ILE A 249 6.04 25.00 -23.09
N PRO A 250 5.89 26.14 -22.41
CA PRO A 250 4.63 26.48 -21.76
C PRO A 250 3.59 26.92 -22.79
N ILE A 251 2.38 26.36 -22.71
CA ILE A 251 1.23 26.70 -23.57
C ILE A 251 0.30 27.67 -22.85
N LYS A 252 0.07 27.44 -21.54
CA LYS A 252 -0.81 28.28 -20.73
C LYS A 252 -0.12 28.82 -19.49
N PHE A 253 -0.44 30.04 -19.10
CA PHE A 253 -0.09 30.63 -17.81
C PHE A 253 -1.31 30.76 -16.89
N LYS A 254 -1.08 30.69 -15.59
CA LYS A 254 -2.12 30.93 -14.56
C LYS A 254 -2.82 32.28 -14.70
N ASN A 255 -2.15 33.28 -15.26
CA ASN A 255 -2.73 34.59 -15.58
C ASN A 255 -3.06 34.64 -17.07
N LYS A 256 -4.32 34.54 -17.40
CA LYS A 256 -4.94 34.45 -18.75
C LYS A 256 -4.58 35.58 -19.76
N SER A 257 -3.61 36.44 -19.49
CA SER A 257 -3.39 37.66 -20.27
C SER A 257 -2.20 37.64 -21.21
N LYS A 258 -1.43 36.53 -21.31
CA LYS A 258 -0.37 36.43 -22.33
C LYS A 258 -0.21 34.98 -22.80
N ASN A 259 -0.62 34.71 -24.06
CA ASN A 259 -0.07 33.59 -24.80
C ASN A 259 1.41 33.88 -25.05
N ILE A 260 2.32 32.95 -24.74
CA ILE A 260 3.76 33.14 -24.91
C ILE A 260 4.11 33.32 -26.39
N PHE A 261 3.38 32.63 -27.24
CA PHE A 261 3.57 32.65 -28.69
C PHE A 261 2.65 33.64 -29.39
N GLY A 262 2.15 34.66 -28.72
CA GLY A 262 1.29 35.71 -29.31
C GLY A 262 -0.11 35.20 -29.62
N ASN A 263 -0.56 35.33 -30.88
CA ASN A 263 -1.84 34.80 -31.37
C ASN A 263 -1.73 33.32 -31.79
N ASP A 264 -0.53 32.72 -31.72
CA ASP A 264 -0.29 31.35 -32.10
C ASP A 264 -0.86 30.46 -30.98
N ASP A 265 -1.72 29.56 -31.35
CA ASP A 265 -2.35 28.61 -30.42
C ASP A 265 -1.52 27.34 -30.28
N ILE A 266 -1.99 26.42 -29.44
CA ILE A 266 -1.40 25.10 -29.25
C ILE A 266 -1.20 24.34 -30.58
N THR A 267 -2.03 24.61 -31.58
CA THR A 267 -1.99 23.94 -32.90
C THR A 267 -0.67 24.22 -33.61
N THR A 268 -0.20 25.48 -33.61
CA THR A 268 1.10 25.84 -34.17
C THR A 268 2.27 25.13 -33.49
N VAL A 269 2.23 25.03 -32.13
CA VAL A 269 3.26 24.31 -31.41
C VAL A 269 3.24 22.81 -31.75
N ILE A 270 2.04 22.19 -31.80
CA ILE A 270 1.88 20.78 -32.17
C ILE A 270 2.40 20.53 -33.60
N GLU A 271 2.09 21.42 -34.57
CA GLU A 271 2.57 21.27 -35.94
C GLU A 271 4.09 21.33 -36.04
N LEU A 272 4.74 22.17 -35.24
CA LEU A 272 6.20 22.27 -35.21
C LEU A 272 6.87 21.04 -34.56
N ILE A 273 6.30 20.48 -33.49
CA ILE A 273 6.89 19.31 -32.82
C ILE A 273 6.53 17.99 -33.52
N ARG A 274 5.45 17.95 -34.31
CA ARG A 274 4.94 16.75 -34.99
C ARG A 274 6.01 15.99 -35.77
N PRO A 275 6.83 16.61 -36.62
CA PRO A 275 7.84 15.88 -37.39
C PRO A 275 8.81 15.09 -36.49
N MET A 276 9.25 15.69 -35.40
CA MET A 276 10.11 15.06 -34.41
C MET A 276 9.40 13.91 -33.66
N MET A 277 8.11 14.05 -33.37
CA MET A 277 7.33 13.05 -32.65
C MET A 277 6.93 11.86 -33.54
N GLU A 278 6.71 12.07 -34.83
CA GLU A 278 6.31 11.04 -35.80
C GLU A 278 7.50 10.36 -36.51
N ASP A 279 8.71 10.88 -36.40
CA ASP A 279 9.90 10.30 -37.02
C ASP A 279 10.29 8.98 -36.27
N GLU A 280 10.14 7.85 -36.94
CA GLU A 280 10.47 6.51 -36.41
C GLU A 280 11.97 6.33 -36.10
N SER A 281 12.84 7.12 -36.69
CA SER A 281 14.27 7.10 -36.40
C SER A 281 14.66 7.73 -35.06
N ILE A 282 13.75 8.46 -34.43
CA ILE A 282 13.91 9.05 -33.10
C ILE A 282 13.21 8.17 -32.09
N LEU A 283 13.95 7.64 -31.12
CA LEU A 283 13.40 6.79 -30.05
C LEU A 283 12.71 7.66 -29.01
N LYS A 284 11.41 7.44 -28.77
CA LYS A 284 10.64 8.17 -27.76
C LYS A 284 10.62 7.40 -26.46
N THR A 285 10.78 8.11 -25.35
CA THR A 285 10.62 7.59 -24.01
C THR A 285 9.89 8.60 -23.13
N GLY A 286 9.06 8.13 -22.24
CA GLY A 286 8.29 8.96 -21.30
C GLY A 286 7.65 8.10 -20.24
N GLN A 287 7.04 8.74 -19.26
CA GLN A 287 6.25 8.06 -18.25
C GLN A 287 4.80 7.98 -18.73
N ASN A 288 4.17 6.80 -18.60
CA ASN A 288 2.74 6.61 -18.88
C ASN A 288 2.32 6.98 -20.31
N VAL A 289 3.15 6.62 -21.30
CA VAL A 289 2.99 6.94 -22.73
C VAL A 289 2.27 5.84 -23.55
N ILE A 290 1.42 5.05 -22.91
CA ILE A 290 0.61 4.00 -23.57
C ILE A 290 -0.76 4.55 -23.88
#